data_a94b56174b7298ca59cde04c3022ba76
#
_entry.id   a94b56174b7298ca59cde04c3022ba76
#
_cell.length_a   1.000
_cell.length_b   1.000
_cell.length_c   1.000
_cell.angle_alpha   90.00
_cell.angle_beta   90.00
_cell.angle_gamma   90.00
#
_symmetry.space_group_name_H-M   'P 1'
#
loop_
_entity.id
_entity.type
_entity.pdbx_description
1 polymer ?
#
loop_
_entity_poly.entity_id
_entity_poly.type
_entity_poly.pdbx_seq_one_letter_code
_entity_poly.pdbx_strand_id
1 'polypeptide(L)'
;MAVNVLENLPEPRYDLTHFLTKVLPNDQKVKFLFVMKRDERFHRGFSDIKLMAEEALRLDGKGYDVYFACASFMNEWYLDTNGKRRQRTTENAEGTSSFWLDIDCGDSKDYATREEAISAVEKFCSACALPEPLLVNSGGGLHAYWPLNTVV
;
A
#
# COMPACT_ATOMS: atom_id res chain seq x y z
N MET A 1 1.48 0.24 9.24
CA MET A 1 2.71 -0.14 8.52
C MET A 1 3.70 0.99 8.71
N ALA A 2 4.66 0.83 9.62
CA ALA A 2 5.78 1.77 9.64
C ALA A 2 6.46 1.64 8.28
N VAL A 3 6.53 2.73 7.51
CA VAL A 3 7.37 2.81 6.30
C VAL A 3 8.81 2.88 6.80
N ASN A 4 9.31 1.77 7.34
CA ASN A 4 10.72 1.60 7.62
C ASN A 4 11.39 1.26 6.29
N VAL A 5 11.93 2.27 5.66
CA VAL A 5 12.88 2.11 4.56
C VAL A 5 14.04 1.26 5.09
N LEU A 6 14.44 0.26 4.31
CA LEU A 6 15.52 -0.67 4.63
C LEU A 6 16.73 0.08 5.23
N GLU A 7 17.17 -0.29 6.42
CA GLU A 7 18.26 0.37 7.17
C GLU A 7 19.63 0.42 6.44
N ASN A 8 19.74 -0.21 5.26
CA ASN A 8 20.95 -0.22 4.42
C ASN A 8 20.73 0.34 3.02
N LEU A 9 19.54 0.91 2.70
CA LEU A 9 19.37 1.71 1.50
C LEU A 9 19.72 3.16 1.82
N PRO A 10 20.22 3.95 0.84
CA PRO A 10 20.39 5.38 1.03
C PRO A 10 19.10 5.99 1.54
N GLU A 11 19.21 7.07 2.37
CA GLU A 11 18.12 7.85 2.97
C GLU A 11 16.80 7.72 2.20
N PRO A 12 15.64 7.55 2.86
CA PRO A 12 14.38 7.31 2.19
C PRO A 12 14.19 8.35 1.08
N ARG A 13 14.19 7.90 -0.16
CA ARG A 13 14.06 8.77 -1.33
C ARG A 13 12.73 9.52 -1.34
N TYR A 14 11.77 9.07 -0.52
CA TYR A 14 10.40 9.60 -0.49
C TYR A 14 9.85 9.59 0.93
N ASP A 15 9.20 10.68 1.31
CA ASP A 15 8.30 10.68 2.46
C ASP A 15 7.00 9.90 2.13
N LEU A 16 6.17 9.65 3.14
CA LEU A 16 4.93 8.88 2.98
C LEU A 16 3.97 9.53 1.98
N THR A 17 3.85 10.87 1.98
CA THR A 17 2.99 11.60 1.03
C THR A 17 3.45 11.39 -0.40
N HIS A 18 4.75 11.52 -0.64
CA HIS A 18 5.32 11.31 -1.97
C HIS A 18 5.14 9.87 -2.44
N PHE A 19 5.40 8.89 -1.57
CA PHE A 19 5.19 7.48 -1.86
C PHE A 19 3.72 7.20 -2.23
N LEU A 20 2.76 7.61 -1.40
CA LEU A 20 1.33 7.38 -1.67
C LEU A 20 0.88 8.07 -2.96
N THR A 21 1.41 9.27 -3.27
CA THR A 21 1.12 9.99 -4.53
C THR A 21 1.62 9.21 -5.76
N LYS A 22 2.70 8.42 -5.61
CA LYS A 22 3.22 7.59 -6.71
C LYS A 22 2.41 6.32 -6.93
N VAL A 23 1.91 5.70 -5.86
CA VAL A 23 1.31 4.36 -5.94
C VAL A 23 -0.21 4.36 -5.96
N LEU A 24 -0.87 5.45 -5.55
CA LEU A 24 -2.32 5.57 -5.54
C LEU A 24 -2.84 6.43 -6.70
N PRO A 25 -4.07 6.19 -7.18
CA PRO A 25 -4.70 7.02 -8.20
C PRO A 25 -4.72 8.50 -7.81
N ASN A 26 -4.22 9.36 -8.70
CA ASN A 26 -4.29 10.81 -8.55
C ASN A 26 -5.62 11.34 -9.11
N ASP A 27 -6.70 10.93 -8.47
CA ASP A 27 -8.08 11.32 -8.78
C ASP A 27 -8.77 11.90 -7.53
N GLN A 28 -9.95 12.46 -7.70
CA GLN A 28 -10.77 13.02 -6.60
C GLN A 28 -11.58 11.96 -5.85
N LYS A 29 -11.35 10.68 -6.16
CA LYS A 29 -12.05 9.55 -5.56
C LYS A 29 -11.50 9.23 -4.17
N VAL A 30 -12.22 8.39 -3.45
CA VAL A 30 -11.85 8.02 -2.07
C VAL A 30 -10.71 7.00 -2.06
N LYS A 31 -9.69 7.22 -1.24
CA LYS A 31 -8.65 6.26 -0.87
C LYS A 31 -8.88 5.85 0.58
N PHE A 32 -8.61 4.60 0.93
CA PHE A 32 -8.87 4.11 2.27
C PHE A 32 -7.60 3.73 3.02
N LEU A 33 -7.55 4.13 4.30
CA LEU A 33 -6.77 3.45 5.31
C LEU A 33 -7.63 2.36 5.95
N PHE A 34 -7.04 1.20 6.18
CA PHE A 34 -7.52 0.19 7.11
C PHE A 34 -6.63 0.20 8.34
N VAL A 35 -7.24 0.30 9.50
CA VAL A 35 -6.54 0.53 10.77
C VAL A 35 -6.97 -0.53 11.75
N MET A 36 -6.00 -1.12 12.45
CA MET A 36 -6.29 -2.09 13.49
C MET A 36 -5.33 -1.97 14.68
N LYS A 37 -5.87 -2.24 15.87
CA LYS A 37 -5.12 -2.36 17.11
C LYS A 37 -5.89 -3.28 18.06
N ARG A 38 -5.33 -4.44 18.38
CA ARG A 38 -6.04 -5.49 19.15
C ARG A 38 -7.37 -5.84 18.48
N ASP A 39 -8.51 -5.59 19.14
CA ASP A 39 -9.86 -5.88 18.65
C ASP A 39 -10.51 -4.71 17.88
N GLU A 40 -9.90 -3.54 17.93
CA GLU A 40 -10.39 -2.35 17.20
C GLU A 40 -9.98 -2.42 15.74
N ARG A 41 -10.98 -2.28 14.83
CA ARG A 41 -10.77 -2.29 13.37
C ARG A 41 -11.72 -1.29 12.73
N PHE A 42 -11.17 -0.41 11.87
CA PHE A 42 -11.97 0.55 11.14
C PHE A 42 -11.32 0.97 9.84
N HIS A 43 -12.13 1.61 8.97
CA HIS A 43 -11.66 2.24 7.74
C HIS A 43 -11.79 3.76 7.87
N ARG A 44 -10.89 4.49 7.21
CA ARG A 44 -10.99 5.93 6.99
C ARG A 44 -10.79 6.26 5.52
N GLY A 45 -11.74 7.01 4.96
CA GLY A 45 -11.71 7.47 3.57
C GLY A 45 -11.10 8.86 3.45
N PHE A 46 -10.36 9.08 2.37
CA PHE A 46 -9.71 10.35 2.03
C PHE A 46 -9.78 10.60 0.54
N SER A 47 -10.10 11.81 0.12
CA SER A 47 -9.89 12.27 -1.26
C SER A 47 -8.54 12.98 -1.44
N ASP A 48 -7.93 13.43 -0.34
CA ASP A 48 -6.63 14.11 -0.29
C ASP A 48 -5.56 13.17 0.28
N ILE A 49 -4.53 12.88 -0.54
CA ILE A 49 -3.43 11.96 -0.18
C ILE A 49 -2.56 12.54 0.94
N LYS A 50 -2.40 13.88 1.02
CA LYS A 50 -1.62 14.50 2.09
C LYS A 50 -2.30 14.31 3.43
N LEU A 51 -3.60 14.55 3.52
CA LEU A 51 -4.38 14.31 4.74
C LEU A 51 -4.39 12.82 5.12
N MET A 52 -4.43 11.92 4.12
CA MET A 52 -4.31 10.48 4.33
C MET A 52 -2.96 10.11 4.95
N ALA A 53 -1.86 10.66 4.43
CA ALA A 53 -0.52 10.41 4.94
C ALA A 53 -0.34 10.95 6.37
N GLU A 54 -0.79 12.16 6.64
CA GLU A 54 -0.75 12.77 7.98
C GLU A 54 -1.52 11.92 9.00
N GLU A 55 -2.71 11.45 8.64
CA GLU A 55 -3.51 10.58 9.51
C GLU A 55 -2.87 9.21 9.71
N ALA A 56 -2.26 8.62 8.67
CA ALA A 56 -1.54 7.36 8.78
C ALA A 56 -0.40 7.45 9.79
N LEU A 57 0.44 8.48 9.69
CA LEU A 57 1.53 8.73 10.64
C LEU A 57 1.04 8.98 12.07
N ARG A 58 -0.07 9.73 12.21
CA ARG A 58 -0.69 10.00 13.52
C ARG A 58 -1.19 8.71 14.18
N LEU A 59 -1.77 7.80 13.42
CA LEU A 59 -2.28 6.52 13.92
C LEU A 59 -1.14 5.55 14.24
N ASP A 60 -0.13 5.46 13.36
CA ASP A 60 1.08 4.67 13.60
C ASP A 60 1.77 5.13 14.91
N GLY A 61 1.95 6.43 15.11
CA GLY A 61 2.50 6.99 16.36
C GLY A 61 1.67 6.70 17.63
N LYS A 62 0.41 6.26 17.48
CA LYS A 62 -0.45 5.76 18.55
C LYS A 62 -0.40 4.23 18.72
N GLY A 63 0.44 3.55 17.93
CA GLY A 63 0.64 2.11 17.94
C GLY A 63 -0.51 1.33 17.29
N TYR A 64 -1.14 1.90 16.26
CA TYR A 64 -2.03 1.16 15.36
C TYR A 64 -1.25 0.59 14.19
N ASP A 65 -1.64 -0.61 13.76
CA ASP A 65 -1.24 -1.12 12.45
C ASP A 65 -2.07 -0.40 11.39
N VAL A 66 -1.40 0.26 10.44
CA VAL A 66 -2.04 1.08 9.42
C VAL A 66 -1.72 0.52 8.03
N TYR A 67 -2.75 0.22 7.27
CA TYR A 67 -2.68 -0.29 5.91
C TYR A 67 -3.41 0.65 4.96
N PHE A 68 -3.03 0.68 3.71
CA PHE A 68 -3.76 1.39 2.67
C PHE A 68 -4.27 0.44 1.59
N ALA A 69 -5.39 0.80 0.95
CA ALA A 69 -5.87 0.09 -0.22
C ALA A 69 -5.15 0.61 -1.46
N CYS A 70 -4.65 -0.28 -2.33
CA CYS A 70 -3.96 0.08 -3.57
C CYS A 70 -4.92 0.52 -4.70
N ALA A 71 -6.11 1.00 -4.36
CA ALA A 71 -7.14 1.43 -5.29
C ALA A 71 -7.83 2.70 -4.81
N SER A 72 -8.48 3.43 -5.73
CA SER A 72 -9.49 4.41 -5.40
C SER A 72 -10.89 3.79 -5.44
N PHE A 73 -11.85 4.45 -4.80
CA PHE A 73 -13.22 3.98 -4.63
C PHE A 73 -14.20 5.10 -4.96
N MET A 74 -15.34 4.75 -5.56
CA MET A 74 -16.37 5.72 -5.98
C MET A 74 -16.96 6.46 -4.80
N ASN A 75 -17.23 5.75 -3.70
CA ASN A 75 -17.93 6.28 -2.54
C ASN A 75 -17.19 5.90 -1.23
N GLU A 76 -17.30 6.77 -0.22
CA GLU A 76 -16.84 6.46 1.12
C GLU A 76 -17.61 5.27 1.73
N TRP A 77 -18.88 5.14 1.38
CA TRP A 77 -19.74 4.00 1.68
C TRP A 77 -20.95 3.97 0.73
N TYR A 78 -21.56 2.80 0.62
CA TYR A 78 -22.80 2.60 -0.11
C TYR A 78 -23.62 1.51 0.57
N LEU A 79 -24.91 1.39 0.20
CA LEU A 79 -25.77 0.29 0.63
C LEU A 79 -25.78 -0.80 -0.44
N ASP A 80 -25.49 -2.04 -0.05
CA ASP A 80 -25.63 -3.18 -0.93
C ASP A 80 -27.13 -3.54 -1.18
N THR A 81 -27.40 -4.52 -2.02
CA THR A 81 -28.77 -4.98 -2.35
C THR A 81 -29.58 -5.43 -1.14
N ASN A 82 -28.93 -5.75 -0.02
CA ASN A 82 -29.56 -6.16 1.24
C ASN A 82 -29.68 -4.99 2.23
N GLY A 83 -29.38 -3.75 1.80
CA GLY A 83 -29.40 -2.56 2.65
C GLY A 83 -28.24 -2.49 3.67
N LYS A 84 -27.20 -3.32 3.51
CA LYS A 84 -26.04 -3.31 4.40
C LYS A 84 -25.01 -2.28 3.93
N ARG A 85 -24.50 -1.45 4.86
CA ARG A 85 -23.45 -0.49 4.57
C ARG A 85 -22.14 -1.19 4.21
N ARG A 86 -21.56 -0.80 3.09
CA ARG A 86 -20.29 -1.30 2.54
C ARG A 86 -19.34 -0.15 2.24
N GLN A 87 -18.05 -0.45 2.19
CA GLN A 87 -16.99 0.53 1.88
C GLN A 87 -16.02 -0.03 0.84
N ARG A 88 -15.01 -0.78 1.26
CA ARG A 88 -13.97 -1.40 0.44
C ARG A 88 -14.44 -2.72 -0.16
N THR A 89 -15.17 -2.65 -1.24
CA THR A 89 -15.59 -3.84 -2.01
C THR A 89 -15.23 -3.65 -3.47
N THR A 90 -15.23 -4.73 -4.25
CA THR A 90 -14.96 -4.71 -5.68
C THR A 90 -15.97 -3.82 -6.43
N GLU A 91 -17.24 -3.84 -6.01
CA GLU A 91 -18.30 -3.04 -6.63
C GLU A 91 -18.12 -1.53 -6.41
N ASN A 92 -17.38 -1.14 -5.36
CA ASN A 92 -17.08 0.26 -5.06
C ASN A 92 -15.69 0.67 -5.57
N ALA A 93 -14.84 -0.28 -5.98
CA ALA A 93 -13.52 0.02 -6.51
C ALA A 93 -13.64 0.71 -7.88
N GLU A 94 -12.85 1.77 -8.08
CA GLU A 94 -12.84 2.54 -9.33
C GLU A 94 -11.63 2.17 -10.18
N GLY A 95 -10.44 2.12 -9.59
CA GLY A 95 -9.23 1.78 -10.32
C GLY A 95 -7.97 1.79 -9.47
N THR A 96 -6.88 1.37 -10.06
CA THR A 96 -5.54 1.37 -9.47
C THR A 96 -4.56 2.09 -10.38
N SER A 97 -3.48 2.64 -9.80
CA SER A 97 -2.37 3.24 -10.55
C SER A 97 -1.03 2.59 -10.25
N SER A 98 -1.05 1.38 -9.69
CA SER A 98 0.17 0.58 -9.53
C SER A 98 -0.15 -0.91 -9.55
N PHE A 99 0.78 -1.71 -10.07
CA PHE A 99 0.86 -3.12 -9.72
C PHE A 99 1.69 -3.28 -8.46
N TRP A 100 1.43 -4.33 -7.69
CA TRP A 100 2.20 -4.61 -6.48
C TRP A 100 2.36 -6.10 -6.24
N LEU A 101 3.44 -6.45 -5.54
CA LEU A 101 3.68 -7.77 -4.99
C LEU A 101 3.92 -7.64 -3.49
N ASP A 102 3.39 -8.58 -2.74
CA ASP A 102 3.69 -8.80 -1.32
C ASP A 102 4.55 -10.05 -1.21
N ILE A 103 5.75 -9.91 -0.66
CA ILE A 103 6.78 -10.95 -0.61
C ILE A 103 7.15 -11.17 0.85
N ASP A 104 6.69 -12.27 1.41
CA ASP A 104 7.05 -12.68 2.76
C ASP A 104 8.49 -13.22 2.83
N CYS A 105 9.21 -12.86 3.90
CA CYS A 105 10.55 -13.37 4.19
C CYS A 105 10.61 -14.02 5.58
N GLY A 106 11.46 -15.02 5.74
CA GLY A 106 11.67 -15.72 7.02
C GLY A 106 11.90 -17.22 6.84
N ASP A 107 12.23 -17.93 7.92
CA ASP A 107 12.67 -19.33 7.90
C ASP A 107 11.71 -20.32 7.25
N SER A 108 10.40 -20.01 7.20
CA SER A 108 9.37 -20.88 6.60
C SER A 108 8.77 -20.29 5.31
N LYS A 109 9.42 -19.29 4.72
CA LYS A 109 8.97 -18.59 3.52
C LYS A 109 9.85 -18.94 2.33
N ASP A 110 9.40 -18.54 1.13
CA ASP A 110 10.14 -18.78 -0.11
C ASP A 110 11.51 -18.09 -0.14
N TYR A 111 11.66 -17.00 0.62
CA TYR A 111 12.93 -16.28 0.80
C TYR A 111 13.29 -16.19 2.27
N ALA A 112 14.48 -16.67 2.64
CA ALA A 112 14.94 -16.62 4.02
C ALA A 112 15.24 -15.17 4.47
N THR A 113 15.72 -14.34 3.55
CA THR A 113 16.10 -12.94 3.82
C THR A 113 15.46 -11.97 2.83
N ARG A 114 15.45 -10.69 3.19
CA ARG A 114 14.99 -9.61 2.30
C ARG A 114 15.93 -9.40 1.13
N GLU A 115 17.23 -9.60 1.32
CA GLU A 115 18.23 -9.50 0.27
C GLU A 115 18.01 -10.56 -0.83
N GLU A 116 17.64 -11.78 -0.44
CA GLU A 116 17.23 -12.82 -1.39
C GLU A 116 15.96 -12.43 -2.16
N ALA A 117 14.97 -11.89 -1.47
CA ALA A 117 13.73 -11.40 -2.09
C ALA A 117 14.00 -10.23 -3.06
N ILE A 118 14.86 -9.26 -2.71
CA ILE A 118 15.28 -8.16 -3.58
C ILE A 118 15.96 -8.73 -4.84
N SER A 119 16.91 -9.64 -4.68
CA SER A 119 17.59 -10.27 -5.83
C SER A 119 16.62 -11.03 -6.74
N ALA A 120 15.58 -11.66 -6.18
CA ALA A 120 14.54 -12.32 -6.96
C ALA A 120 13.67 -11.31 -7.74
N VAL A 121 13.31 -10.19 -7.12
CA VAL A 121 12.58 -9.10 -7.79
C VAL A 121 13.40 -8.50 -8.93
N GLU A 122 14.69 -8.26 -8.74
CA GLU A 122 15.59 -7.77 -9.80
C GLU A 122 15.67 -8.72 -11.00
N LYS A 123 15.80 -10.02 -10.73
CA LYS A 123 15.78 -11.07 -11.77
C LYS A 123 14.43 -11.11 -12.50
N PHE A 124 13.33 -11.01 -11.76
CA PHE A 124 11.98 -10.97 -12.34
C PHE A 124 11.81 -9.72 -13.24
N CYS A 125 12.20 -8.56 -12.77
CA CYS A 125 12.15 -7.33 -13.58
C CYS A 125 12.99 -7.46 -14.86
N SER A 126 14.20 -7.99 -14.75
CA SER A 126 15.07 -8.22 -15.90
C SER A 126 14.46 -9.20 -16.90
N ALA A 127 13.91 -10.33 -16.42
CA ALA A 127 13.29 -11.36 -17.27
C ALA A 127 12.02 -10.88 -17.98
N CYS A 128 11.26 -9.98 -17.34
CA CYS A 128 10.00 -9.45 -17.87
C CYS A 128 10.13 -8.07 -18.54
N ALA A 129 11.35 -7.53 -18.65
CA ALA A 129 11.62 -6.17 -19.14
C ALA A 129 10.80 -5.10 -18.39
N LEU A 130 10.62 -5.28 -17.07
CA LEU A 130 9.95 -4.31 -16.21
C LEU A 130 10.96 -3.31 -15.63
N PRO A 131 10.54 -2.08 -15.34
CA PRO A 131 11.36 -1.13 -14.61
C PRO A 131 11.58 -1.59 -13.16
N GLU A 132 12.57 -1.01 -12.48
CA GLU A 132 12.75 -1.22 -11.04
C GLU A 132 11.52 -0.71 -10.26
N PRO A 133 10.98 -1.51 -9.31
CA PRO A 133 9.86 -1.10 -8.49
C PRO A 133 10.29 -0.16 -7.35
N LEU A 134 9.31 0.51 -6.74
CA LEU A 134 9.46 1.08 -5.42
C LEU A 134 9.37 -0.04 -4.38
N LEU A 135 10.41 -0.20 -3.57
CA LEU A 135 10.48 -1.22 -2.53
C LEU A 135 10.15 -0.63 -1.16
N VAL A 136 9.33 -1.34 -0.41
CA VAL A 136 8.93 -0.99 0.96
C VAL A 136 9.18 -2.19 1.87
N ASN A 137 9.88 -1.95 2.99
CA ASN A 137 10.01 -2.93 4.05
C ASN A 137 8.68 -3.06 4.80
N SER A 138 8.02 -4.21 4.71
CA SER A 138 6.74 -4.48 5.37
C SER A 138 6.88 -4.97 6.83
N GLY A 139 8.12 -5.10 7.33
CA GLY A 139 8.41 -5.70 8.63
C GLY A 139 8.63 -7.20 8.53
N GLY A 140 7.71 -7.96 7.99
CA GLY A 140 7.82 -9.40 7.76
C GLY A 140 8.34 -9.79 6.37
N GLY A 141 8.65 -8.81 5.52
CA GLY A 141 9.07 -9.06 4.14
C GLY A 141 9.26 -7.77 3.35
N LEU A 142 8.82 -7.79 2.11
CA LEU A 142 9.04 -6.74 1.13
C LEU A 142 7.77 -6.52 0.31
N HIS A 143 7.33 -5.28 0.15
CA HIS A 143 6.37 -4.91 -0.87
C HIS A 143 7.06 -4.25 -2.05
N ALA A 144 6.75 -4.68 -3.27
CA ALA A 144 7.24 -4.07 -4.51
C ALA A 144 6.07 -3.40 -5.25
N TYR A 145 6.24 -2.14 -5.66
CA TYR A 145 5.21 -1.38 -6.38
C TYR A 145 5.74 -0.88 -7.71
N TRP A 146 4.99 -1.10 -8.78
CA TRP A 146 5.24 -0.53 -10.11
C TRP A 146 4.16 0.52 -10.42
N PRO A 147 4.46 1.81 -10.20
CA PRO A 147 3.55 2.89 -10.57
C PRO A 147 3.23 2.87 -12.07
N LEU A 148 1.97 3.09 -12.41
CA LEU A 148 1.47 3.21 -13.77
C LEU A 148 1.32 4.68 -14.14
N ASN A 149 1.43 4.99 -15.44
CA ASN A 149 1.22 6.34 -15.95
C ASN A 149 -0.27 6.74 -16.01
N THR A 150 -1.17 5.75 -15.92
CA THR A 150 -2.62 5.92 -15.98
C THR A 150 -3.30 5.05 -14.94
N VAL A 151 -4.50 5.45 -14.52
CA VAL A 151 -5.40 4.61 -13.72
C VAL A 151 -6.01 3.54 -14.61
N VAL A 152 -6.03 2.30 -14.15
CA VAL A 152 -6.60 1.14 -14.83
C VAL A 152 -7.67 0.48 -13.96
#